data_9d84fd51280657fe6e99add01a716ea4
#
_entry.id   9d84fd51280657fe6e99add01a716ea4
#
_cell.length_a   1.000
_cell.length_b   1.000
_cell.length_c   1.000
_cell.angle_alpha   90.00
_cell.angle_beta   90.00
_cell.angle_gamma   90.00
#
_symmetry.space_group_name_H-M   'P 1'
#
loop_
_entity.id
_entity.type
_entity.pdbx_description
1 polymer ?
#
loop_
_entity_poly.entity_id
_entity_poly.type
_entity_poly.pdbx_seq_one_letter_code
_entity_poly.pdbx_strand_id
1 'polypeptide(L)'
;MFTPNGMAFSPDGRTMYLSDSHPKSQLIWAFDYDITTGAPSNQRVFVDMNPLPGRPDGATVDTDGCYWICANDAGLIHRFTPQGKLDCSHEVPVKKPSMCSFGGADMKTLYITSIRPAHIDLSDQPLAGGVFALRLNAQGMTETPFKPN
;
A
#
# COMPACT_ATOMS: atom_id res chain seq x y z
N MET A 1 3.09 -16.54 5.73
CA MET A 1 2.01 -15.64 5.26
C MET A 1 0.98 -16.46 4.50
N PHE A 2 -0.28 -16.04 4.56
CA PHE A 2 -1.37 -16.71 3.84
C PHE A 2 -1.66 -16.05 2.49
N THR A 3 -1.66 -14.69 2.48
CA THR A 3 -1.97 -13.89 1.29
C THR A 3 -1.00 -12.70 1.22
N PRO A 4 0.26 -12.94 0.77
CA PRO A 4 1.26 -11.88 0.65
C PRO A 4 0.77 -10.75 -0.28
N ASN A 5 0.97 -9.50 0.16
CA ASN A 5 0.54 -8.30 -0.57
C ASN A 5 1.36 -7.08 -0.13
N GLY A 6 1.08 -5.89 -0.65
CA GLY A 6 1.62 -4.62 -0.18
C GLY A 6 3.14 -4.56 -0.13
N MET A 7 3.85 -5.17 -1.08
CA MET A 7 5.30 -5.12 -1.11
C MET A 7 5.79 -3.72 -1.51
N ALA A 8 6.69 -3.16 -0.71
CA ALA A 8 7.34 -1.89 -1.00
C ALA A 8 8.71 -1.81 -0.31
N PHE A 9 9.52 -0.82 -0.67
CA PHE A 9 10.85 -0.62 -0.12
C PHE A 9 11.00 0.81 0.42
N SER A 10 11.80 0.97 1.48
CA SER A 10 12.20 2.28 1.99
C SER A 10 13.01 3.06 0.94
N PRO A 11 13.09 4.41 1.06
CA PRO A 11 13.82 5.23 0.08
C PRO A 11 15.30 4.87 -0.07
N ASP A 12 15.92 4.35 0.98
CA ASP A 12 17.32 3.88 0.95
C ASP A 12 17.46 2.43 0.47
N GLY A 13 16.33 1.76 0.17
CA GLY A 13 16.28 0.37 -0.27
C GLY A 13 16.64 -0.67 0.80
N ARG A 14 16.83 -0.28 2.05
CA ARG A 14 17.34 -1.18 3.11
C ARG A 14 16.25 -1.83 3.96
N THR A 15 15.02 -1.37 3.83
CA THR A 15 13.86 -1.98 4.47
C THR A 15 12.87 -2.44 3.40
N MET A 16 12.53 -3.72 3.43
CA MET A 16 11.44 -4.28 2.65
C MET A 16 10.20 -4.40 3.54
N TYR A 17 9.07 -3.93 3.05
CA TYR A 17 7.76 -4.12 3.65
C TYR A 17 6.97 -5.17 2.89
N LEU A 18 6.18 -5.96 3.60
CA LEU A 18 5.30 -6.97 3.01
C LEU A 18 4.09 -7.19 3.93
N SER A 19 2.89 -7.10 3.38
CA SER A 19 1.67 -7.33 4.16
C SER A 19 1.11 -8.74 3.94
N ASP A 20 0.26 -9.17 4.87
CA ASP A 20 -0.57 -10.35 4.72
C ASP A 20 -2.06 -9.96 4.80
N SER A 21 -2.73 -10.00 3.66
CA SER A 21 -4.15 -9.61 3.52
C SER A 21 -5.13 -10.61 4.12
N HIS A 22 -4.67 -11.76 4.58
CA HIS A 22 -5.56 -12.81 5.06
C HIS A 22 -6.28 -12.38 6.35
N PRO A 23 -7.62 -12.59 6.49
CA PRO A 23 -8.39 -12.13 7.65
C PRO A 23 -7.90 -12.63 9.02
N LYS A 24 -7.13 -13.72 9.04
CA LYS A 24 -6.52 -14.27 10.28
C LYS A 24 -5.14 -13.67 10.59
N SER A 25 -4.61 -12.81 9.72
CA SER A 25 -3.30 -12.19 9.87
C SER A 25 -3.41 -10.67 9.92
N GLN A 26 -3.65 -10.03 8.80
CA GLN A 26 -3.76 -8.57 8.65
C GLN A 26 -2.55 -7.82 9.23
N LEU A 27 -1.35 -8.40 9.09
CA LEU A 27 -0.10 -7.83 9.56
C LEU A 27 0.69 -7.22 8.39
N ILE A 28 1.38 -6.14 8.66
CA ILE A 28 2.44 -5.61 7.80
C ILE A 28 3.76 -5.90 8.48
N TRP A 29 4.65 -6.57 7.75
CA TRP A 29 5.98 -6.94 8.20
C TRP A 29 7.03 -6.00 7.62
N ALA A 30 8.08 -5.72 8.37
CA ALA A 30 9.31 -5.12 7.87
C ALA A 30 10.45 -6.12 7.98
N PHE A 31 11.36 -6.04 7.01
CA PHE A 31 12.57 -6.86 6.92
C PHE A 31 13.75 -5.92 6.68
N ASP A 32 14.90 -6.24 7.24
CA ASP A 32 16.16 -5.67 6.75
C ASP A 32 16.44 -6.27 5.38
N TYR A 33 16.79 -5.45 4.42
CA TYR A 33 17.00 -5.87 3.04
C TYR A 33 18.42 -5.57 2.57
N ASP A 34 19.13 -6.60 2.14
CA ASP A 34 20.46 -6.45 1.55
C ASP A 34 20.32 -6.16 0.05
N ILE A 35 20.57 -4.92 -0.35
CA ILE A 35 20.46 -4.48 -1.75
C ILE A 35 21.48 -5.14 -2.69
N THR A 36 22.54 -5.76 -2.14
CA THR A 36 23.57 -6.43 -2.94
C THR A 36 23.16 -7.85 -3.31
N THR A 37 22.58 -8.57 -2.34
CA THR A 37 22.21 -9.98 -2.52
C THR A 37 20.72 -10.17 -2.80
N GLY A 38 19.87 -9.16 -2.53
CA GLY A 38 18.43 -9.26 -2.62
C GLY A 38 17.81 -10.09 -1.48
N ALA A 39 18.53 -10.33 -0.39
CA ALA A 39 18.10 -11.19 0.70
C ALA A 39 17.40 -10.38 1.81
N PRO A 40 16.13 -10.71 2.16
CA PRO A 40 15.46 -10.18 3.35
C PRO A 40 15.90 -10.95 4.60
N SER A 41 16.01 -10.24 5.73
CA SER A 41 16.34 -10.79 7.05
C SER A 41 15.61 -10.03 8.17
N ASN A 42 15.77 -10.45 9.43
CA ASN A 42 15.26 -9.76 10.61
C ASN A 42 13.77 -9.37 10.49
N GLN A 43 12.91 -10.34 10.14
CA GLN A 43 11.46 -10.14 10.07
C GLN A 43 10.91 -9.63 11.40
N ARG A 44 10.13 -8.54 11.34
CA ARG A 44 9.45 -7.94 12.49
C ARG A 44 8.09 -7.38 12.10
N VAL A 45 7.16 -7.35 13.05
CA VAL A 45 5.87 -6.66 12.82
C VAL A 45 6.15 -5.17 12.71
N PHE A 46 5.70 -4.58 11.60
CA PHE A 46 5.74 -3.13 11.37
C PHE A 46 4.42 -2.49 11.81
N VAL A 47 3.29 -3.04 11.36
CA VAL A 47 1.96 -2.61 11.77
C VAL A 47 1.06 -3.84 11.95
N ASP A 48 0.29 -3.85 13.03
CA ASP A 48 -0.88 -4.71 13.17
C ASP A 48 -2.12 -3.93 12.72
N MET A 49 -2.74 -4.37 11.61
CA MET A 49 -3.94 -3.74 11.08
C MET A 49 -5.26 -4.30 11.65
N ASN A 50 -5.22 -5.33 12.49
CA ASN A 50 -6.46 -5.89 13.07
C ASN A 50 -7.33 -4.86 13.82
N PRO A 51 -6.77 -3.87 14.56
CA PRO A 51 -7.58 -2.83 15.20
C PRO A 51 -8.01 -1.69 14.25
N LEU A 52 -7.53 -1.67 13.01
CA LEU A 52 -7.80 -0.62 12.03
C LEU A 52 -8.86 -1.07 11.02
N PRO A 53 -9.60 -0.13 10.42
CA PRO A 53 -10.55 -0.48 9.36
C PRO A 53 -9.84 -0.94 8.09
N GLY A 54 -10.30 -2.06 7.51
CA GLY A 54 -9.85 -2.60 6.24
C GLY A 54 -8.63 -3.53 6.33
N ARG A 55 -8.53 -4.42 5.34
CA ARG A 55 -7.42 -5.35 5.20
C ARG A 55 -6.30 -4.74 4.36
N PRO A 56 -5.02 -5.00 4.69
CA PRO A 56 -3.90 -4.50 3.90
C PRO A 56 -3.90 -5.12 2.49
N ASP A 57 -3.82 -4.29 1.44
CA ASP A 57 -3.75 -4.73 0.05
C ASP A 57 -2.48 -4.16 -0.62
N GLY A 58 -2.55 -3.54 -1.77
CA GLY A 58 -1.41 -2.95 -2.46
C GLY A 58 -0.88 -1.70 -1.77
N ALA A 59 0.41 -1.44 -1.91
CA ALA A 59 1.13 -0.41 -1.16
C ALA A 59 2.21 0.29 -1.97
N THR A 60 2.66 1.44 -1.46
CA THR A 60 3.82 2.21 -1.95
C THR A 60 4.49 2.93 -0.78
N VAL A 61 5.66 3.54 -1.03
CA VAL A 61 6.37 4.37 -0.03
C VAL A 61 6.63 5.75 -0.62
N ASP A 62 6.52 6.79 0.21
CA ASP A 62 6.86 8.16 -0.19
C ASP A 62 8.31 8.53 0.14
N THR A 63 8.74 9.74 -0.29
CA THR A 63 10.11 10.23 -0.06
C THR A 63 10.45 10.48 1.41
N ASP A 64 9.45 10.62 2.28
CA ASP A 64 9.64 10.72 3.73
C ASP A 64 9.81 9.34 4.40
N GLY A 65 9.72 8.26 3.61
CA GLY A 65 9.79 6.88 4.07
C GLY A 65 8.48 6.37 4.68
N CYS A 66 7.38 7.11 4.53
CA CYS A 66 6.09 6.67 5.02
C CYS A 66 5.48 5.63 4.07
N TYR A 67 4.93 4.57 4.67
CA TYR A 67 4.30 3.46 3.96
C TYR A 67 2.81 3.73 3.77
N TRP A 68 2.38 3.69 2.51
CA TRP A 68 0.99 3.88 2.09
C TRP A 68 0.38 2.54 1.70
N ILE A 69 -0.82 2.24 2.18
CA ILE A 69 -1.48 0.96 1.92
C ILE A 69 -2.96 1.13 1.67
N CYS A 70 -3.47 0.40 0.67
CA CYS A 70 -4.90 0.26 0.46
C CYS A 70 -5.50 -0.57 1.59
N ALA A 71 -6.45 0.03 2.32
CA ALA A 71 -7.26 -0.65 3.33
C ALA A 71 -8.53 -1.20 2.66
N ASN A 72 -8.38 -2.35 2.00
CA ASN A 72 -9.44 -3.05 1.27
C ASN A 72 -10.60 -3.39 2.20
N ASP A 73 -11.83 -3.31 1.71
CA ASP A 73 -13.10 -3.43 2.39
C ASP A 73 -13.52 -2.18 3.21
N ALA A 74 -12.61 -1.24 3.53
CA ALA A 74 -12.92 -0.03 4.27
C ALA A 74 -13.01 1.25 3.40
N GLY A 75 -12.56 1.19 2.14
CA GLY A 75 -12.56 2.37 1.28
C GLY A 75 -11.54 3.43 1.72
N LEU A 76 -10.42 3.01 2.28
CA LEU A 76 -9.40 3.90 2.83
C LEU A 76 -8.02 3.63 2.22
N ILE A 77 -7.19 4.65 2.23
CA ILE A 77 -5.74 4.55 2.08
C ILE A 77 -5.13 5.03 3.39
N HIS A 78 -4.38 4.17 4.07
CA HIS A 78 -3.65 4.54 5.28
C HIS A 78 -2.21 4.95 4.95
N ARG A 79 -1.69 5.95 5.65
CA ARG A 79 -0.28 6.34 5.66
C ARG A 79 0.31 6.03 7.02
N PHE A 80 1.40 5.28 7.06
CA PHE A 80 2.13 4.97 8.30
C PHE A 80 3.51 5.61 8.25
N THR A 81 3.93 6.22 9.37
CA THR A 81 5.30 6.74 9.52
C THR A 81 6.34 5.60 9.43
N PRO A 82 7.64 5.89 9.22
CA PRO A 82 8.69 4.86 9.24
C PRO A 82 8.78 4.06 10.56
N GLN A 83 8.14 4.54 11.62
CA GLN A 83 8.04 3.85 12.92
C GLN A 83 6.77 3.00 13.05
N GLY A 84 5.97 2.86 11.99
CA GLY A 84 4.72 2.08 11.99
C GLY A 84 3.54 2.76 12.68
N LYS A 85 3.60 4.05 12.96
CA LYS A 85 2.49 4.81 13.54
C LYS A 85 1.57 5.32 12.43
N LEU A 86 0.25 5.15 12.59
CA LEU A 86 -0.73 5.75 11.68
C LEU A 86 -0.60 7.29 11.71
N ASP A 87 -0.30 7.86 10.56
CA ASP A 87 -0.17 9.30 10.34
C ASP A 87 -1.52 9.91 9.89
N CYS A 88 -2.08 9.37 8.82
CA CYS A 88 -3.39 9.79 8.31
C CYS A 88 -4.08 8.69 7.51
N SER A 89 -5.35 8.93 7.19
CA SER A 89 -6.15 8.09 6.31
C SER A 89 -6.92 8.96 5.32
N HIS A 90 -7.03 8.51 4.07
CA HIS A 90 -7.76 9.17 3.00
C HIS A 90 -8.89 8.27 2.51
N GLU A 91 -10.08 8.84 2.34
CA GLU A 91 -11.22 8.12 1.80
C GLU A 91 -11.12 7.97 0.28
N VAL A 92 -11.61 6.84 -0.22
CA VAL A 92 -11.80 6.53 -1.64
C VAL A 92 -13.28 6.18 -1.85
N PRO A 93 -13.93 6.64 -2.94
CA PRO A 93 -15.37 6.46 -3.13
C PRO A 93 -15.79 5.04 -3.53
N VAL A 94 -15.05 4.03 -3.05
CA VAL A 94 -15.30 2.60 -3.24
C VAL A 94 -14.79 1.83 -2.02
N LYS A 95 -15.43 0.71 -1.66
CA LYS A 95 -15.02 -0.09 -0.50
C LYS A 95 -13.70 -0.84 -0.70
N LYS A 96 -13.32 -1.13 -1.96
CA LYS A 96 -12.21 -2.05 -2.27
C LYS A 96 -11.09 -1.39 -3.08
N PRO A 97 -10.36 -0.37 -2.51
CA PRO A 97 -9.10 0.03 -3.10
C PRO A 97 -8.12 -1.15 -3.05
N SER A 98 -7.32 -1.35 -4.11
CA SER A 98 -6.53 -2.57 -4.27
C SER A 98 -5.04 -2.33 -4.46
N MET A 99 -4.65 -1.26 -5.13
CA MET A 99 -3.25 -0.87 -5.31
C MET A 99 -3.16 0.64 -5.36
N CYS A 100 -2.09 1.19 -4.83
CA CYS A 100 -1.79 2.60 -4.94
C CYS A 100 -0.34 2.83 -5.39
N SER A 101 -0.13 3.86 -6.21
CA SER A 101 1.20 4.26 -6.68
C SER A 101 1.25 5.75 -6.94
N PHE A 102 2.35 6.39 -6.60
CA PHE A 102 2.56 7.78 -6.92
C PHE A 102 2.90 7.99 -8.41
N GLY A 103 2.51 9.14 -8.93
CA GLY A 103 2.80 9.54 -10.31
C GLY A 103 2.52 11.02 -10.55
N GLY A 104 2.48 11.39 -11.84
CA GLY A 104 2.44 12.78 -12.26
C GLY A 104 3.85 13.39 -12.35
N ALA A 105 3.97 14.55 -12.98
CA ALA A 105 5.28 15.20 -13.24
C ALA A 105 6.07 15.52 -11.96
N ASP A 106 5.39 15.75 -10.86
CA ASP A 106 5.96 16.07 -9.55
C ASP A 106 5.82 14.94 -8.53
N MET A 107 5.35 13.76 -8.94
CA MET A 107 5.15 12.57 -8.09
C MET A 107 4.25 12.84 -6.86
N LYS A 108 3.31 13.78 -6.95
CA LYS A 108 2.39 14.15 -5.85
C LYS A 108 0.94 13.71 -6.09
N THR A 109 0.69 12.93 -7.11
CA THR A 109 -0.62 12.34 -7.36
C THR A 109 -0.55 10.87 -7.03
N LEU A 110 -1.36 10.41 -6.06
CA LEU A 110 -1.52 9.00 -5.74
C LEU A 110 -2.64 8.44 -6.62
N TYR A 111 -2.30 7.53 -7.52
CA TYR A 111 -3.25 6.77 -8.32
C TYR A 111 -3.64 5.51 -7.57
N ILE A 112 -4.95 5.20 -7.58
CA ILE A 112 -5.51 4.13 -6.78
C ILE A 112 -6.41 3.29 -7.70
N THR A 113 -6.11 2.00 -7.82
CA THR A 113 -7.01 1.04 -8.48
C THR A 113 -8.00 0.47 -7.48
N SER A 114 -9.11 -0.06 -7.98
CA SER A 114 -10.11 -0.70 -7.14
C SER A 114 -10.65 -1.98 -7.75
N ILE A 115 -11.14 -2.87 -6.90
CA ILE A 115 -11.77 -4.11 -7.30
C ILE A 115 -13.25 -3.86 -7.58
N ARG A 116 -13.74 -4.40 -8.70
CA ARG A 116 -15.18 -4.59 -8.96
C ARG A 116 -15.52 -6.06 -8.68
N PRO A 117 -16.05 -6.38 -7.51
CA PRO A 117 -16.43 -7.77 -7.20
C PRO A 117 -17.50 -8.27 -8.17
N ALA A 118 -17.38 -9.54 -8.58
CA ALA A 118 -18.43 -10.24 -9.30
C ALA A 118 -19.47 -10.81 -8.32
N HIS A 119 -20.69 -10.97 -8.80
CA HIS A 119 -21.78 -11.71 -8.11
C HIS A 119 -22.29 -11.08 -6.79
N ILE A 120 -22.06 -9.77 -6.58
CA ILE A 120 -22.68 -9.00 -5.49
C ILE A 120 -23.37 -7.75 -6.04
N ASP A 121 -24.36 -7.26 -5.31
CA ASP A 121 -24.98 -5.97 -5.64
C ASP A 121 -23.96 -4.83 -5.38
N LEU A 122 -23.80 -3.96 -6.38
CA LEU A 122 -22.91 -2.79 -6.35
C LEU A 122 -23.69 -1.49 -6.54
N SER A 123 -24.99 -1.48 -6.29
CA SER A 123 -25.82 -0.28 -6.42
C SER A 123 -25.35 0.87 -5.53
N ASP A 124 -24.76 0.57 -4.37
CA ASP A 124 -24.12 1.51 -3.45
C ASP A 124 -22.67 1.87 -3.83
N GLN A 125 -22.09 1.22 -4.87
CA GLN A 125 -20.72 1.41 -5.30
C GLN A 125 -20.59 1.48 -6.84
N PRO A 126 -21.25 2.45 -7.49
CA PRO A 126 -21.27 2.53 -8.96
C PRO A 126 -19.86 2.70 -9.56
N LEU A 127 -18.91 3.24 -8.80
CA LEU A 127 -17.53 3.49 -9.23
C LEU A 127 -16.57 2.30 -8.97
N ALA A 128 -17.04 1.18 -8.42
CA ALA A 128 -16.22 0.00 -8.19
C ALA A 128 -15.57 -0.51 -9.48
N GLY A 129 -14.27 -0.83 -9.43
CA GLY A 129 -13.43 -1.18 -10.59
C GLY A 129 -12.81 0.03 -11.29
N GLY A 130 -13.09 1.24 -10.82
CA GLY A 130 -12.47 2.47 -11.34
C GLY A 130 -11.03 2.66 -10.86
N VAL A 131 -10.37 3.64 -11.51
CA VAL A 131 -9.06 4.19 -11.09
C VAL A 131 -9.29 5.60 -10.59
N PHE A 132 -8.72 5.93 -9.44
CA PHE A 132 -8.88 7.23 -8.80
C PHE A 132 -7.53 7.93 -8.70
N ALA A 133 -7.56 9.26 -8.61
CA ALA A 133 -6.39 10.10 -8.43
C ALA A 133 -6.62 11.01 -7.22
N LEU A 134 -5.69 10.98 -6.26
CA LEU A 134 -5.70 11.80 -5.07
C LEU A 134 -4.49 12.71 -5.09
N ARG A 135 -4.70 14.03 -5.09
CA ARG A 135 -3.63 15.02 -5.02
C ARG A 135 -3.20 15.21 -3.57
N LEU A 136 -1.89 15.05 -3.30
CA LEU A 136 -1.31 15.05 -1.96
C LEU A 136 -0.18 16.07 -1.83
N ASN A 137 0.17 16.40 -0.59
CA ASN A 137 1.43 17.10 -0.27
C ASN A 137 2.62 16.14 -0.20
N ALA A 138 2.37 14.85 0.11
CA ALA A 138 3.39 13.80 0.06
C ALA A 138 3.87 13.59 -1.39
N GLN A 139 5.14 13.24 -1.53
CA GLN A 139 5.78 12.98 -2.82
C GLN A 139 6.26 11.53 -2.88
N GLY A 140 5.90 10.82 -3.93
CA GLY A 140 6.40 9.47 -4.20
C GLY A 140 7.82 9.48 -4.78
N MET A 141 8.42 8.29 -4.77
CA MET A 141 9.69 8.03 -5.44
C MET A 141 9.45 7.68 -6.91
N THR A 142 10.41 8.04 -7.75
CA THR A 142 10.40 7.60 -9.14
C THR A 142 10.79 6.11 -9.19
N GLU A 143 9.95 5.30 -9.81
CA GLU A 143 10.22 3.87 -9.99
C GLU A 143 11.43 3.64 -10.91
N THR A 144 12.20 2.60 -10.62
CA THR A 144 13.33 2.22 -11.46
C THR A 144 12.81 1.66 -12.79
N PRO A 145 13.16 2.25 -13.95
CA PRO A 145 12.72 1.75 -15.23
C PRO A 145 13.22 0.32 -15.50
N PHE A 146 12.36 -0.52 -16.06
CA PHE A 146 12.75 -1.83 -16.55
C PHE A 146 13.80 -1.66 -17.68
N LYS A 147 14.94 -2.35 -17.54
CA LYS A 147 15.96 -2.43 -18.60
C LYS A 147 15.89 -3.82 -19.22
N PRO A 148 15.42 -3.96 -20.48
CA PRO A 148 15.48 -5.25 -21.17
C PRO A 148 16.95 -5.64 -21.38
N ASN A 149 17.24 -6.93 -21.25
CA ASN A 149 18.55 -7.52 -21.57
C ASN A 149 18.80 -7.46 -23.09
#